data_fa3ca36bad3a78032ae81bbe45208dd2
#
_entry.id   fa3ca36bad3a78032ae81bbe45208dd2
#
_cell.length_a   1.000
_cell.length_b   1.000
_cell.length_c   1.000
_cell.angle_alpha   90.00
_cell.angle_beta   90.00
_cell.angle_gamma   90.00
#
_symmetry.space_group_name_H-M   'P 1'
#
loop_
_entity.id
_entity.type
_entity.pdbx_description
1 polymer ?
#
loop_
_entity_poly.entity_id
_entity_poly.type
_entity_poly.pdbx_seq_one_letter_code
_entity_poly.pdbx_strand_id
1 'polypeptide(L)'
;MSAKQYPPTKPVCQLDADNLYLHQTVADLDPLAADGSYLLPAGCIDTQPPETRAGFAAKWLPEKAEWQYLPDHRGKTAYRIKDGAEVRIEQVGELPAGLTFTPRENEYQTWDEKAKAWVLTKEDQSQLLTEAVGRGVVAINDMVDGAYRHVTRFQPEYELREQQARDYKAGGCKGEAPEQVAAFAKPAGKTACEATDIIIAQADKLRAAMGRLGVLRMRKFELETLKTAEEVNKRVAEILAEIQPIADKLCKVGENE
;
A
#
# COMPACT_ATOMS: atom_id res chain seq x y z
N MET A 1 -15.92 -38.02 67.48
CA MET A 1 -14.91 -37.56 66.50
C MET A 1 -15.67 -36.98 65.31
N SER A 2 -15.56 -35.66 65.06
CA SER A 2 -16.24 -35.01 63.92
C SER A 2 -15.64 -35.51 62.62
N ALA A 3 -16.45 -36.09 61.72
CA ALA A 3 -15.98 -36.51 60.39
C ALA A 3 -15.42 -35.33 59.67
N LYS A 4 -14.22 -35.44 59.11
CA LYS A 4 -13.56 -34.40 58.32
C LYS A 4 -14.34 -34.23 57.03
N GLN A 5 -15.01 -33.07 56.88
CA GLN A 5 -15.81 -32.77 55.72
C GLN A 5 -14.91 -32.14 54.64
N TYR A 6 -14.77 -32.80 53.50
CA TYR A 6 -14.00 -32.32 52.33
C TYR A 6 -14.92 -31.59 51.36
N PRO A 7 -14.47 -30.53 50.67
CA PRO A 7 -15.22 -29.87 49.62
C PRO A 7 -15.58 -30.87 48.48
N PRO A 8 -16.77 -30.75 47.86
CA PRO A 8 -17.15 -31.66 46.78
C PRO A 8 -16.28 -31.56 45.54
N THR A 9 -15.66 -30.40 45.32
CA THR A 9 -14.76 -30.13 44.18
C THR A 9 -13.53 -29.37 44.64
N LYS A 10 -12.45 -29.47 43.88
CA LYS A 10 -11.18 -28.76 44.06
C LYS A 10 -10.72 -28.13 42.76
N PRO A 11 -10.30 -26.86 42.73
CA PRO A 11 -9.69 -26.26 41.55
C PRO A 11 -8.36 -26.94 41.19
N VAL A 12 -8.17 -27.23 39.89
CA VAL A 12 -6.97 -27.84 39.29
C VAL A 12 -6.62 -27.16 38.00
N CYS A 13 -5.39 -27.33 37.49
CA CYS A 13 -4.93 -26.73 36.28
C CYS A 13 -4.97 -27.71 35.10
N GLN A 14 -5.64 -27.36 34.04
CA GLN A 14 -5.62 -28.12 32.77
C GLN A 14 -4.39 -27.72 31.97
N LEU A 15 -3.66 -28.73 31.47
CA LEU A 15 -2.51 -28.59 30.60
C LEU A 15 -2.80 -29.18 29.21
N ASP A 16 -2.06 -28.68 28.21
CA ASP A 16 -1.99 -29.32 26.90
C ASP A 16 -0.94 -30.45 26.86
N ALA A 17 -0.72 -31.02 25.66
CA ALA A 17 0.24 -32.11 25.45
C ALA A 17 1.71 -31.70 25.71
N ASP A 18 2.02 -30.40 25.63
CA ASP A 18 3.35 -29.82 25.86
C ASP A 18 3.53 -29.30 27.28
N ASN A 19 2.59 -29.60 28.19
CA ASN A 19 2.49 -29.11 29.55
C ASN A 19 2.29 -27.56 29.66
N LEU A 20 1.72 -26.93 28.63
CA LEU A 20 1.34 -25.51 28.70
C LEU A 20 0.00 -25.36 29.43
N TYR A 21 -0.10 -24.38 30.29
CA TYR A 21 -1.33 -24.04 30.99
C TYR A 21 -2.41 -23.57 30.00
N LEU A 22 -3.58 -24.19 30.08
CA LEU A 22 -4.75 -23.79 29.28
C LEU A 22 -5.71 -22.95 30.10
N HIS A 23 -6.23 -23.51 31.17
CA HIS A 23 -7.20 -22.86 32.07
C HIS A 23 -7.32 -23.62 33.40
N GLN A 24 -7.98 -22.98 34.34
CA GLN A 24 -8.37 -23.64 35.59
C GLN A 24 -9.66 -24.43 35.35
N THR A 25 -9.73 -25.64 35.92
CA THR A 25 -10.91 -26.51 35.96
C THR A 25 -11.09 -27.05 37.35
N VAL A 26 -11.96 -28.05 37.55
CA VAL A 26 -12.22 -28.67 38.85
C VAL A 26 -12.01 -30.18 38.81
N ALA A 27 -11.56 -30.74 39.90
CA ALA A 27 -11.55 -32.18 40.19
C ALA A 27 -12.62 -32.49 41.21
N ASP A 28 -13.38 -33.57 41.01
CA ASP A 28 -14.41 -34.02 41.93
C ASP A 28 -13.80 -34.84 43.07
N LEU A 29 -14.39 -34.74 44.26
CA LEU A 29 -14.02 -35.59 45.40
C LEU A 29 -14.26 -37.04 45.05
N ASP A 30 -13.29 -37.93 45.33
CA ASP A 30 -13.46 -39.35 45.11
C ASP A 30 -14.49 -39.91 46.10
N PRO A 31 -15.67 -40.34 45.62
CA PRO A 31 -16.72 -40.84 46.51
C PRO A 31 -16.37 -42.20 47.15
N LEU A 32 -15.38 -42.90 46.63
CA LEU A 32 -14.95 -44.22 47.11
C LEU A 32 -13.76 -44.12 48.05
N ALA A 33 -12.99 -43.04 48.02
CA ALA A 33 -11.87 -42.78 48.88
C ALA A 33 -12.32 -41.93 50.08
N ALA A 34 -12.34 -42.52 51.27
CA ALA A 34 -12.74 -41.79 52.50
C ALA A 34 -11.61 -40.88 53.04
N ASP A 35 -10.53 -40.67 52.32
CA ASP A 35 -9.33 -39.93 52.75
C ASP A 35 -9.27 -38.46 52.27
N GLY A 36 -10.23 -38.06 51.42
CA GLY A 36 -10.29 -36.71 50.85
C GLY A 36 -9.50 -36.52 49.59
N SER A 37 -9.18 -37.62 48.88
CA SER A 37 -8.57 -37.56 47.55
C SER A 37 -9.56 -37.09 46.48
N TYR A 38 -9.03 -36.56 45.35
CA TYR A 38 -9.81 -36.01 44.24
C TYR A 38 -9.46 -36.74 42.93
N LEU A 39 -10.48 -36.96 42.11
CA LEU A 39 -10.34 -37.55 40.77
C LEU A 39 -9.86 -36.46 39.81
N LEU A 40 -8.55 -36.49 39.50
CA LEU A 40 -7.96 -35.52 38.59
C LEU A 40 -8.39 -35.86 37.16
N PRO A 41 -9.00 -34.92 36.40
CA PRO A 41 -9.28 -35.13 34.98
C PRO A 41 -7.97 -35.31 34.20
N ALA A 42 -8.06 -36.01 33.04
CA ALA A 42 -6.90 -36.26 32.21
C ALA A 42 -6.21 -34.94 31.78
N GLY A 43 -4.89 -34.89 31.89
CA GLY A 43 -4.10 -33.68 31.59
C GLY A 43 -4.18 -32.57 32.64
N CYS A 44 -4.79 -32.88 33.81
CA CYS A 44 -4.82 -31.90 34.92
C CYS A 44 -3.74 -32.18 35.96
N ILE A 45 -3.31 -31.11 36.59
CA ILE A 45 -2.40 -31.15 37.75
C ILE A 45 -3.00 -30.41 38.93
N ASP A 46 -2.68 -30.91 40.12
CA ASP A 46 -3.10 -30.34 41.38
C ASP A 46 -2.10 -29.27 41.88
N THR A 47 -2.21 -28.07 41.29
CA THR A 47 -1.37 -26.93 41.70
C THR A 47 -2.12 -25.61 41.55
N GLN A 48 -1.56 -24.55 42.14
CA GLN A 48 -2.10 -23.22 41.94
C GLN A 48 -1.89 -22.76 40.50
N PRO A 49 -2.87 -22.04 39.90
CA PRO A 49 -2.71 -21.51 38.57
C PRO A 49 -1.53 -20.52 38.51
N PRO A 50 -0.84 -20.45 37.34
CA PRO A 50 0.25 -19.50 37.18
C PRO A 50 -0.29 -18.07 37.12
N GLU A 51 0.53 -17.10 37.53
CA GLU A 51 0.25 -15.68 37.30
C GLU A 51 0.17 -15.42 35.78
N THR A 52 -0.85 -14.67 35.33
CA THR A 52 -0.92 -14.23 33.94
C THR A 52 0.14 -13.19 33.65
N ARG A 53 1.00 -13.46 32.67
CA ARG A 53 2.04 -12.52 32.17
C ARG A 53 1.82 -12.23 30.70
N ALA A 54 1.66 -10.95 30.36
CA ALA A 54 1.45 -10.55 28.99
C ALA A 54 2.64 -10.94 28.11
N GLY A 55 2.37 -11.64 26.97
CA GLY A 55 3.38 -12.11 26.02
C GLY A 55 4.14 -13.36 26.45
N PHE A 56 3.67 -14.07 27.51
CA PHE A 56 4.25 -15.32 27.97
C PHE A 56 3.19 -16.39 28.14
N ALA A 57 3.58 -17.64 27.87
CA ALA A 57 2.84 -18.84 28.22
C ALA A 57 3.53 -19.53 29.41
N ALA A 58 2.72 -20.08 30.32
CA ALA A 58 3.25 -20.81 31.47
C ALA A 58 3.32 -22.29 31.13
N LYS A 59 4.51 -22.89 31.27
CA LYS A 59 4.78 -24.30 31.10
C LYS A 59 5.04 -24.95 32.43
N TRP A 60 4.36 -26.05 32.74
CA TRP A 60 4.61 -26.83 33.95
C TRP A 60 5.85 -27.70 33.78
N LEU A 61 6.73 -27.65 34.78
CA LEU A 61 7.92 -28.51 34.89
C LEU A 61 7.68 -29.56 35.97
N PRO A 62 7.27 -30.79 35.63
CA PRO A 62 6.91 -31.82 36.61
C PRO A 62 8.05 -32.16 37.57
N GLU A 63 9.29 -32.18 37.05
CA GLU A 63 10.50 -32.55 37.84
C GLU A 63 10.83 -31.55 38.93
N LYS A 64 10.43 -30.27 38.72
CA LYS A 64 10.71 -29.19 39.66
C LYS A 64 9.47 -28.73 40.43
N ALA A 65 8.30 -29.19 40.02
CA ALA A 65 7.00 -28.74 40.51
C ALA A 65 6.84 -27.19 40.47
N GLU A 66 7.27 -26.57 39.37
CA GLU A 66 7.23 -25.10 39.19
C GLU A 66 6.74 -24.71 37.80
N TRP A 67 6.24 -23.47 37.66
CA TRP A 67 5.88 -22.85 36.39
C TRP A 67 7.09 -22.16 35.77
N GLN A 68 7.39 -22.49 34.50
CA GLN A 68 8.34 -21.75 33.67
C GLN A 68 7.55 -20.88 32.69
N TYR A 69 7.95 -19.61 32.57
CA TYR A 69 7.35 -18.70 31.59
C TYR A 69 8.21 -18.67 30.35
N LEU A 70 7.57 -18.96 29.21
CA LEU A 70 8.18 -18.93 27.89
C LEU A 70 7.56 -17.79 27.07
N PRO A 71 8.33 -17.06 26.24
CA PRO A 71 7.77 -16.08 25.34
C PRO A 71 6.66 -16.69 24.46
N ASP A 72 5.53 -16.01 24.35
CA ASP A 72 4.42 -16.44 23.49
C ASP A 72 4.27 -15.51 22.31
N HIS A 73 4.77 -15.96 21.16
CA HIS A 73 4.69 -15.27 19.89
C HIS A 73 3.68 -15.90 18.93
N ARG A 74 2.89 -16.85 19.40
CA ARG A 74 1.88 -17.54 18.56
C ARG A 74 0.92 -16.55 17.90
N GLY A 75 0.64 -16.79 16.64
CA GLY A 75 -0.22 -15.94 15.82
C GLY A 75 0.45 -14.68 15.25
N LYS A 76 1.67 -14.33 15.69
CA LYS A 76 2.45 -13.23 15.08
C LYS A 76 3.11 -13.70 13.79
N THR A 77 3.31 -12.77 12.87
CA THR A 77 4.11 -12.98 11.67
C THR A 77 5.56 -12.62 11.98
N ALA A 78 6.48 -13.50 11.60
CA ALA A 78 7.92 -13.27 11.55
C ALA A 78 8.39 -13.39 10.10
N TYR A 79 9.62 -12.96 9.82
CA TYR A 79 10.19 -12.91 8.48
C TYR A 79 11.49 -13.69 8.47
N ARG A 80 11.66 -14.53 7.45
CA ARG A 80 12.89 -15.31 7.28
C ARG A 80 14.02 -14.38 6.84
N ILE A 81 15.13 -14.36 7.58
CA ILE A 81 16.28 -13.48 7.30
C ILE A 81 16.97 -13.77 5.96
N LYS A 82 16.78 -14.95 5.39
CA LYS A 82 17.38 -15.35 4.11
C LYS A 82 16.74 -14.64 2.92
N ASP A 83 15.42 -14.49 2.92
CA ASP A 83 14.64 -14.07 1.74
C ASP A 83 13.48 -13.12 2.07
N GLY A 84 13.25 -12.81 3.35
CA GLY A 84 12.14 -11.96 3.79
C GLY A 84 10.78 -12.63 3.76
N ALA A 85 10.70 -13.94 3.50
CA ALA A 85 9.42 -14.66 3.44
C ALA A 85 8.73 -14.66 4.79
N GLU A 86 7.42 -14.46 4.78
CA GLU A 86 6.57 -14.47 5.97
C GLU A 86 6.43 -15.89 6.54
N VAL A 87 6.53 -15.99 7.85
CA VAL A 87 6.35 -17.22 8.62
C VAL A 87 5.45 -16.92 9.81
N ARG A 88 4.33 -17.63 9.92
CA ARG A 88 3.48 -17.53 11.11
C ARG A 88 4.07 -18.36 12.24
N ILE A 89 4.19 -17.75 13.42
CA ILE A 89 4.68 -18.44 14.61
C ILE A 89 3.54 -19.24 15.23
N GLU A 90 3.74 -20.54 15.39
CA GLU A 90 2.75 -21.46 15.96
C GLU A 90 3.17 -22.03 17.32
N GLN A 91 4.46 -21.99 17.62
CA GLN A 91 5.01 -22.57 18.83
C GLN A 91 5.34 -21.51 19.89
N VAL A 92 5.26 -21.91 21.15
CA VAL A 92 5.69 -21.12 22.29
C VAL A 92 7.22 -21.25 22.44
N GLY A 93 7.87 -20.16 22.84
CA GLY A 93 9.30 -20.11 23.08
C GLY A 93 9.97 -18.93 22.40
N GLU A 94 11.29 -18.94 22.40
CA GLU A 94 12.10 -17.93 21.72
C GLU A 94 11.87 -17.99 20.21
N LEU A 95 12.08 -16.84 19.55
CA LEU A 95 11.97 -16.78 18.09
C LEU A 95 13.01 -17.74 17.48
N PRO A 96 12.58 -18.66 16.60
CA PRO A 96 13.51 -19.59 15.96
C PRO A 96 14.65 -18.88 15.22
N ALA A 97 15.83 -19.48 15.25
CA ALA A 97 16.98 -18.95 14.50
C ALA A 97 16.66 -18.80 13.02
N GLY A 98 17.12 -17.71 12.42
CA GLY A 98 16.84 -17.38 11.02
C GLY A 98 15.52 -16.64 10.78
N LEU A 99 14.81 -16.23 11.83
CA LEU A 99 13.63 -15.38 11.76
C LEU A 99 13.87 -14.03 12.46
N THR A 100 13.14 -13.03 12.02
CA THR A 100 13.06 -11.70 12.65
C THR A 100 11.62 -11.19 12.64
N PHE A 101 11.26 -10.28 13.55
CA PHE A 101 9.98 -9.58 13.50
C PHE A 101 10.00 -8.34 12.61
N THR A 102 11.17 -7.94 12.12
CA THR A 102 11.33 -6.79 11.24
C THR A 102 11.02 -7.20 9.81
N PRO A 103 10.01 -6.62 9.15
CA PRO A 103 9.71 -6.93 7.76
C PRO A 103 10.81 -6.43 6.82
N ARG A 104 11.00 -7.11 5.71
CA ARG A 104 11.84 -6.68 4.60
C ARG A 104 11.04 -5.70 3.74
N GLU A 105 11.53 -4.48 3.56
CA GLU A 105 10.83 -3.42 2.83
C GLU A 105 10.87 -3.60 1.31
N ASN A 106 11.97 -4.18 0.80
CA ASN A 106 12.14 -4.45 -0.63
C ASN A 106 13.08 -5.64 -0.87
N GLU A 107 13.06 -6.17 -2.08
CA GLU A 107 13.82 -7.35 -2.48
C GLU A 107 15.35 -7.17 -2.55
N TYR A 108 15.84 -5.93 -2.48
CA TYR A 108 17.27 -5.62 -2.52
C TYR A 108 17.93 -5.61 -1.14
N GLN A 109 17.13 -5.52 -0.06
CA GLN A 109 17.68 -5.55 1.29
C GLN A 109 18.20 -6.94 1.64
N THR A 110 19.35 -7.00 2.31
CA THR A 110 19.92 -8.20 2.92
C THR A 110 19.99 -8.04 4.42
N TRP A 111 19.90 -9.16 5.15
CA TRP A 111 19.96 -9.13 6.61
C TRP A 111 21.40 -8.98 7.10
N ASP A 112 21.68 -7.96 7.92
CA ASP A 112 22.94 -7.78 8.62
C ASP A 112 22.83 -8.35 10.05
N GLU A 113 23.54 -9.44 10.31
CA GLU A 113 23.53 -10.11 11.61
C GLU A 113 24.10 -9.25 12.73
N LYS A 114 25.01 -8.31 12.45
CA LYS A 114 25.60 -7.42 13.44
C LYS A 114 24.66 -6.27 13.80
N ALA A 115 24.06 -5.68 12.79
CA ALA A 115 23.11 -4.59 12.95
C ALA A 115 21.71 -5.10 13.39
N LYS A 116 21.43 -6.40 13.24
CA LYS A 116 20.08 -6.99 13.41
C LYS A 116 19.02 -6.24 12.62
N ALA A 117 19.33 -5.89 11.38
CA ALA A 117 18.49 -5.08 10.51
C ALA A 117 18.66 -5.47 9.05
N TRP A 118 17.65 -5.16 8.25
CA TRP A 118 17.73 -5.21 6.81
C TRP A 118 18.52 -4.01 6.29
N VAL A 119 19.53 -4.25 5.47
CA VAL A 119 20.41 -3.22 4.92
C VAL A 119 20.47 -3.31 3.40
N LEU A 120 20.73 -2.19 2.74
CA LEU A 120 20.98 -2.10 1.31
C LEU A 120 22.47 -1.91 1.07
N THR A 121 23.04 -2.68 0.14
CA THR A 121 24.38 -2.40 -0.36
C THR A 121 24.35 -1.13 -1.22
N LYS A 122 25.51 -0.57 -1.54
CA LYS A 122 25.61 0.59 -2.44
C LYS A 122 25.15 0.24 -3.86
N GLU A 123 25.43 -0.97 -4.29
CA GLU A 123 25.01 -1.52 -5.57
C GLU A 123 23.49 -1.61 -5.65
N ASP A 124 22.86 -2.15 -4.62
CA ASP A 124 21.40 -2.26 -4.54
C ASP A 124 20.72 -0.88 -4.52
N GLN A 125 21.28 0.08 -3.78
CA GLN A 125 20.80 1.47 -3.76
C GLN A 125 20.88 2.10 -5.16
N SER A 126 21.99 1.86 -5.90
CA SER A 126 22.17 2.37 -7.26
C SER A 126 21.17 1.74 -8.24
N GLN A 127 20.89 0.44 -8.09
CA GLN A 127 19.92 -0.26 -8.92
C GLN A 127 18.51 0.25 -8.64
N LEU A 128 18.09 0.36 -7.36
CA LEU A 128 16.81 0.94 -6.95
C LEU A 128 16.61 2.36 -7.51
N LEU A 129 17.64 3.19 -7.45
CA LEU A 129 17.61 4.55 -8.00
C LEU A 129 17.37 4.51 -9.51
N THR A 130 18.14 3.68 -10.24
CA THR A 130 18.01 3.55 -11.70
C THR A 130 16.60 3.10 -12.10
N GLU A 131 16.06 2.12 -11.40
CA GLU A 131 14.70 1.63 -11.66
C GLU A 131 13.62 2.67 -11.32
N ALA A 132 13.79 3.40 -10.20
CA ALA A 132 12.87 4.47 -9.83
C ALA A 132 12.84 5.58 -10.89
N VAL A 133 14.00 6.00 -11.42
CA VAL A 133 14.12 6.96 -12.52
C VAL A 133 13.41 6.43 -13.77
N GLY A 134 13.68 5.18 -14.17
CA GLY A 134 13.06 4.57 -15.34
C GLY A 134 11.53 4.52 -15.23
N ARG A 135 11.00 4.03 -14.11
CA ARG A 135 9.55 4.00 -13.85
C ARG A 135 8.94 5.41 -13.85
N GLY A 136 9.63 6.37 -13.23
CA GLY A 136 9.17 7.76 -13.16
C GLY A 136 9.10 8.41 -14.55
N VAL A 137 10.09 8.22 -15.40
CA VAL A 137 10.10 8.70 -16.79
C VAL A 137 8.93 8.12 -17.59
N VAL A 138 8.69 6.82 -17.45
CA VAL A 138 7.55 6.15 -18.13
C VAL A 138 6.23 6.74 -17.62
N ALA A 139 6.01 6.83 -16.31
CA ALA A 139 4.77 7.34 -15.74
C ALA A 139 4.45 8.79 -16.19
N ILE A 140 5.46 9.66 -16.23
CA ILE A 140 5.30 11.06 -16.70
C ILE A 140 4.93 11.08 -18.20
N ASN A 141 5.66 10.29 -19.02
CA ASN A 141 5.37 10.23 -20.44
C ASN A 141 3.98 9.68 -20.72
N ASP A 142 3.57 8.58 -20.07
CA ASP A 142 2.28 7.92 -20.30
C ASP A 142 1.10 8.83 -19.93
N MET A 143 1.22 9.59 -18.82
CA MET A 143 0.16 10.54 -18.43
C MET A 143 0.00 11.66 -19.45
N VAL A 144 1.10 12.22 -19.97
CA VAL A 144 1.06 13.27 -20.99
C VAL A 144 0.57 12.70 -22.33
N ASP A 145 1.03 11.51 -22.72
CA ASP A 145 0.59 10.84 -23.96
C ASP A 145 -0.92 10.53 -23.90
N GLY A 146 -1.41 10.04 -22.77
CA GLY A 146 -2.84 9.83 -22.54
C GLY A 146 -3.66 11.11 -22.79
N ALA A 147 -3.21 12.24 -22.23
CA ALA A 147 -3.87 13.52 -22.44
C ALA A 147 -3.83 13.99 -23.91
N TYR A 148 -2.70 13.78 -24.60
CA TYR A 148 -2.56 14.16 -26.00
C TYR A 148 -3.46 13.35 -26.94
N ARG A 149 -3.63 12.04 -26.69
CA ARG A 149 -4.47 11.17 -27.55
C ARG A 149 -5.90 11.68 -27.68
N HIS A 150 -6.45 12.32 -26.66
CA HIS A 150 -7.81 12.86 -26.69
C HIS A 150 -7.97 14.03 -27.66
N VAL A 151 -6.91 14.81 -27.89
CA VAL A 151 -6.99 16.04 -28.68
C VAL A 151 -6.25 15.97 -30.01
N THR A 152 -5.39 14.97 -30.23
CA THR A 152 -4.63 14.84 -31.48
C THR A 152 -5.34 13.98 -32.54
N ARG A 153 -6.42 13.28 -32.19
CA ARG A 153 -7.14 12.40 -33.11
C ARG A 153 -7.64 13.13 -34.34
N PHE A 154 -8.13 14.36 -34.21
CA PHE A 154 -8.66 15.21 -35.27
C PHE A 154 -7.82 16.48 -35.46
N GLN A 155 -6.54 16.44 -35.11
CA GLN A 155 -5.65 17.60 -35.15
C GLN A 155 -5.66 18.35 -36.50
N PRO A 156 -5.58 17.67 -37.66
CA PRO A 156 -5.62 18.39 -38.94
C PRO A 156 -6.92 19.17 -39.17
N GLU A 157 -8.05 18.68 -38.67
CA GLU A 157 -9.33 19.35 -38.75
C GLU A 157 -9.37 20.59 -37.85
N TYR A 158 -8.86 20.46 -36.63
CA TYR A 158 -8.78 21.58 -35.70
C TYR A 158 -7.85 22.68 -36.20
N GLU A 159 -6.71 22.33 -36.77
CA GLU A 159 -5.77 23.27 -37.38
C GLU A 159 -6.38 24.01 -38.54
N LEU A 160 -7.10 23.31 -39.46
CA LEU A 160 -7.81 23.93 -40.56
C LEU A 160 -8.91 24.87 -40.10
N ARG A 161 -9.72 24.44 -39.13
CA ARG A 161 -10.78 25.27 -38.53
C ARG A 161 -10.22 26.53 -37.90
N GLU A 162 -9.14 26.41 -37.12
CA GLU A 162 -8.45 27.57 -36.54
C GLU A 162 -7.89 28.52 -37.58
N GLN A 163 -7.22 27.98 -38.64
CA GLN A 163 -6.66 28.80 -39.71
C GLN A 163 -7.74 29.61 -40.41
N GLN A 164 -8.84 28.97 -40.81
CA GLN A 164 -9.96 29.64 -41.44
C GLN A 164 -10.58 30.70 -40.52
N ALA A 165 -10.71 30.42 -39.24
CA ALA A 165 -11.26 31.39 -38.30
C ALA A 165 -10.33 32.63 -38.13
N ARG A 166 -9.02 32.43 -38.04
CA ARG A 166 -8.05 33.55 -37.93
C ARG A 166 -8.01 34.39 -39.17
N ASP A 167 -8.06 33.79 -40.36
CA ASP A 167 -8.07 34.51 -41.65
C ASP A 167 -9.35 35.30 -41.82
N TYR A 168 -10.51 34.71 -41.48
CA TYR A 168 -11.81 35.42 -41.55
C TYR A 168 -11.89 36.58 -40.57
N LYS A 169 -11.34 36.42 -39.35
CA LYS A 169 -11.24 37.53 -38.40
C LYS A 169 -10.31 38.64 -38.87
N ALA A 170 -9.17 38.30 -39.45
CA ALA A 170 -8.23 39.26 -40.02
C ALA A 170 -8.85 40.06 -41.18
N GLY A 171 -9.75 39.45 -41.94
CA GLY A 171 -10.57 40.12 -42.98
C GLY A 171 -11.73 40.96 -42.41
N GLY A 172 -11.85 41.11 -41.09
CA GLY A 172 -12.90 41.87 -40.43
C GLY A 172 -14.28 41.20 -40.48
N CYS A 173 -14.32 39.88 -40.56
CA CYS A 173 -15.53 39.02 -40.66
C CYS A 173 -16.44 39.47 -41.87
N LYS A 174 -15.85 39.85 -42.97
CA LYS A 174 -16.57 40.31 -44.17
C LYS A 174 -16.62 39.24 -45.24
N GLY A 175 -17.73 39.20 -46.00
CA GLY A 175 -17.95 38.25 -47.07
C GLY A 175 -18.52 36.93 -46.56
N GLU A 176 -18.44 35.87 -47.42
CA GLU A 176 -18.92 34.52 -47.11
C GLU A 176 -18.04 33.90 -46.00
N ALA A 177 -18.70 33.29 -45.03
CA ALA A 177 -17.99 32.58 -43.96
C ALA A 177 -17.29 31.34 -44.48
N PRO A 178 -16.03 31.07 -44.12
CA PRO A 178 -15.34 29.86 -44.46
C PRO A 178 -16.09 28.61 -43.97
N GLU A 179 -15.97 27.51 -44.71
CA GLU A 179 -16.73 26.27 -44.51
C GLU A 179 -16.69 25.78 -43.05
N GLN A 180 -15.50 25.69 -42.46
CA GLN A 180 -15.34 25.20 -41.10
C GLN A 180 -15.94 26.16 -40.04
N VAL A 181 -15.92 27.47 -40.31
CA VAL A 181 -16.56 28.47 -39.45
C VAL A 181 -18.08 28.38 -39.56
N ALA A 182 -18.61 28.29 -40.80
CA ALA A 182 -20.04 28.18 -41.04
C ALA A 182 -20.61 26.86 -40.44
N ALA A 183 -19.88 25.74 -40.58
CA ALA A 183 -20.24 24.45 -40.01
C ALA A 183 -20.34 24.49 -38.49
N PHE A 184 -19.50 25.25 -37.81
CA PHE A 184 -19.58 25.47 -36.36
C PHE A 184 -20.68 26.48 -35.96
N ALA A 185 -20.81 27.57 -36.67
CA ALA A 185 -21.74 28.66 -36.37
C ALA A 185 -23.22 28.23 -36.39
N LYS A 186 -23.59 27.43 -37.40
CA LYS A 186 -24.98 27.04 -37.66
C LYS A 186 -25.58 26.18 -36.53
N PRO A 187 -24.97 25.07 -36.05
CA PRO A 187 -25.47 24.30 -34.92
C PRO A 187 -25.41 25.06 -33.62
N ALA A 188 -24.42 25.92 -33.42
CA ALA A 188 -24.25 26.74 -32.21
C ALA A 188 -25.23 27.91 -32.13
N GLY A 189 -26.01 28.20 -33.17
CA GLY A 189 -26.91 29.35 -33.21
C GLY A 189 -26.20 30.71 -33.10
N LYS A 190 -24.99 30.81 -33.67
CA LYS A 190 -24.12 31.98 -33.60
C LYS A 190 -23.94 32.62 -34.98
N THR A 191 -23.61 33.89 -34.97
CA THR A 191 -23.10 34.54 -36.16
C THR A 191 -21.72 33.99 -36.51
N ALA A 192 -21.32 34.07 -37.78
CA ALA A 192 -20.01 33.61 -38.22
C ALA A 192 -18.87 34.33 -37.50
N CYS A 193 -19.03 35.59 -37.15
CA CYS A 193 -18.02 36.36 -36.43
C CYS A 193 -17.92 35.94 -34.96
N GLU A 194 -19.04 35.68 -34.27
CA GLU A 194 -19.04 35.13 -32.89
C GLU A 194 -18.45 33.72 -32.84
N ALA A 195 -18.80 32.88 -33.83
CA ALA A 195 -18.24 31.53 -34.01
C ALA A 195 -16.72 31.56 -34.19
N THR A 196 -16.22 32.53 -34.99
CA THR A 196 -14.78 32.73 -35.17
C THR A 196 -14.08 33.05 -33.86
N ASP A 197 -14.63 33.94 -33.02
CA ASP A 197 -14.06 34.28 -31.73
C ASP A 197 -14.02 33.09 -30.77
N ILE A 198 -15.06 32.25 -30.79
CA ILE A 198 -15.12 31.03 -29.98
C ILE A 198 -14.06 30.03 -30.45
N ILE A 199 -13.97 29.77 -31.76
CA ILE A 199 -13.00 28.82 -32.34
C ILE A 199 -11.56 29.22 -31.98
N ILE A 200 -11.21 30.50 -32.14
CA ILE A 200 -9.87 31.01 -31.81
C ILE A 200 -9.59 30.84 -30.32
N ALA A 201 -10.56 31.23 -29.45
CA ALA A 201 -10.39 31.13 -28.01
C ALA A 201 -10.23 29.66 -27.54
N GLN A 202 -10.93 28.70 -28.15
CA GLN A 202 -10.78 27.27 -27.89
C GLN A 202 -9.39 26.76 -28.35
N ALA A 203 -8.96 27.12 -29.55
CA ALA A 203 -7.66 26.74 -30.10
C ALA A 203 -6.50 27.29 -29.23
N ASP A 204 -6.59 28.54 -28.79
CA ASP A 204 -5.58 29.16 -27.95
C ASP A 204 -5.50 28.47 -26.56
N LYS A 205 -6.64 28.13 -25.95
CA LYS A 205 -6.68 27.37 -24.69
C LYS A 205 -6.08 25.98 -24.85
N LEU A 206 -6.42 25.27 -25.92
CA LEU A 206 -5.87 23.94 -26.21
C LEU A 206 -4.35 23.99 -26.37
N ARG A 207 -3.87 24.94 -27.20
CA ARG A 207 -2.43 25.13 -27.43
C ARG A 207 -1.66 25.46 -26.15
N ALA A 208 -2.23 26.34 -25.31
CA ALA A 208 -1.64 26.69 -24.03
C ALA A 208 -1.55 25.45 -23.08
N ALA A 209 -2.62 24.64 -23.02
CA ALA A 209 -2.64 23.43 -22.23
C ALA A 209 -1.60 22.39 -22.71
N MET A 210 -1.53 22.13 -24.01
CA MET A 210 -0.55 21.22 -24.61
C MET A 210 0.89 21.73 -24.40
N GLY A 211 1.13 23.03 -24.56
CA GLY A 211 2.41 23.64 -24.29
C GLY A 211 2.83 23.47 -22.82
N ARG A 212 1.89 23.65 -21.89
CA ARG A 212 2.16 23.44 -20.46
C ARG A 212 2.48 21.98 -20.13
N LEU A 213 1.75 21.02 -20.72
CA LEU A 213 2.06 19.59 -20.59
C LEU A 213 3.45 19.25 -21.13
N GLY A 214 3.82 19.83 -22.27
CA GLY A 214 5.16 19.68 -22.83
C GLY A 214 6.26 20.13 -21.89
N VAL A 215 6.09 21.30 -21.24
CA VAL A 215 7.03 21.80 -20.23
C VAL A 215 7.10 20.86 -19.03
N LEU A 216 5.95 20.42 -18.50
CA LEU A 216 5.91 19.49 -17.35
C LEU A 216 6.55 18.16 -17.68
N ARG A 217 6.36 17.64 -18.89
CA ARG A 217 7.01 16.40 -19.36
C ARG A 217 8.54 16.51 -19.35
N MET A 218 9.10 17.68 -19.67
CA MET A 218 10.56 17.88 -19.65
C MET A 218 11.15 17.79 -18.24
N ARG A 219 10.36 17.98 -17.21
CA ARG A 219 10.80 17.84 -15.82
C ARG A 219 11.23 16.40 -15.46
N LYS A 220 10.93 15.41 -16.31
CA LYS A 220 11.48 14.05 -16.17
C LYS A 220 13.00 14.03 -16.07
N PHE A 221 13.72 15.00 -16.67
CA PHE A 221 15.18 15.10 -16.57
C PHE A 221 15.67 15.57 -15.19
N GLU A 222 14.81 16.14 -14.35
CA GLU A 222 15.12 16.43 -12.94
C GLU A 222 15.41 15.15 -12.16
N LEU A 223 14.79 14.01 -12.55
CA LEU A 223 14.91 12.73 -11.86
C LEU A 223 16.35 12.20 -11.88
N GLU A 224 17.12 12.46 -12.94
CA GLU A 224 18.50 12.03 -13.09
C GLU A 224 19.47 12.73 -12.12
N THR A 225 19.06 13.86 -11.53
CA THR A 225 19.89 14.62 -10.57
C THR A 225 19.72 14.18 -9.13
N LEU A 226 18.69 13.37 -8.84
CA LEU A 226 18.35 12.92 -7.51
C LEU A 226 19.25 11.77 -7.06
N LYS A 227 19.36 11.56 -5.75
CA LYS A 227 20.35 10.63 -5.17
C LYS A 227 19.73 9.37 -4.58
N THR A 228 18.42 9.37 -4.31
CA THR A 228 17.73 8.23 -3.74
C THR A 228 16.44 7.93 -4.51
N ALA A 229 16.01 6.66 -4.49
CA ALA A 229 14.76 6.23 -5.08
C ALA A 229 13.55 6.92 -4.43
N GLU A 230 13.63 7.23 -3.13
CA GLU A 230 12.58 7.94 -2.41
C GLU A 230 12.41 9.38 -2.91
N GLU A 231 13.52 10.12 -3.09
CA GLU A 231 13.50 11.46 -3.69
C GLU A 231 12.90 11.44 -5.09
N VAL A 232 13.26 10.43 -5.91
CA VAL A 232 12.68 10.24 -7.25
C VAL A 232 11.19 10.01 -7.17
N ASN A 233 10.72 9.07 -6.36
CA ASN A 233 9.29 8.77 -6.24
C ASN A 233 8.49 9.99 -5.77
N LYS A 234 9.00 10.76 -4.82
CA LYS A 234 8.40 12.01 -4.36
C LYS A 234 8.31 13.03 -5.49
N ARG A 235 9.40 13.23 -6.23
CA ARG A 235 9.45 14.17 -7.36
C ARG A 235 8.49 13.76 -8.48
N VAL A 236 8.41 12.48 -8.80
CA VAL A 236 7.44 11.95 -9.78
C VAL A 236 6.02 12.27 -9.34
N ALA A 237 5.65 12.01 -8.08
CA ALA A 237 4.33 12.32 -7.56
C ALA A 237 3.99 13.82 -7.68
N GLU A 238 4.93 14.71 -7.39
CA GLU A 238 4.78 16.16 -7.54
C GLU A 238 4.50 16.56 -9.00
N ILE A 239 5.27 16.01 -9.95
CA ILE A 239 5.12 16.29 -11.39
C ILE A 239 3.76 15.76 -11.89
N LEU A 240 3.39 14.54 -11.53
CA LEU A 240 2.11 13.95 -11.93
C LEU A 240 0.92 14.74 -11.36
N ALA A 241 1.02 15.23 -10.13
CA ALA A 241 -0.02 16.08 -9.52
C ALA A 241 -0.20 17.41 -10.26
N GLU A 242 0.85 17.97 -10.87
CA GLU A 242 0.74 19.15 -11.71
C GLU A 242 0.17 18.86 -13.12
N ILE A 243 0.43 17.66 -13.68
CA ILE A 243 -0.07 17.22 -14.98
C ILE A 243 -1.57 16.89 -14.92
N GLN A 244 -2.00 16.18 -13.87
CA GLN A 244 -3.35 15.61 -13.74
C GLN A 244 -4.47 16.62 -14.03
N PRO A 245 -4.53 17.84 -13.42
CA PRO A 245 -5.63 18.75 -13.65
C PRO A 245 -5.67 19.31 -15.08
N ILE A 246 -4.55 19.29 -15.81
CA ILE A 246 -4.50 19.70 -17.22
C ILE A 246 -5.00 18.56 -18.09
N ALA A 247 -4.55 17.35 -17.81
CA ALA A 247 -4.99 16.13 -18.50
C ALA A 247 -6.50 15.94 -18.38
N ASP A 248 -7.06 16.08 -17.17
CA ASP A 248 -8.52 15.97 -16.93
C ASP A 248 -9.34 16.98 -17.72
N LYS A 249 -8.82 18.20 -17.89
CA LYS A 249 -9.49 19.21 -18.71
C LYS A 249 -9.48 18.86 -20.19
N LEU A 250 -8.39 18.33 -20.70
CA LEU A 250 -8.26 17.92 -22.10
C LEU A 250 -9.15 16.72 -22.43
N CYS A 251 -9.24 15.74 -21.51
CA CYS A 251 -10.15 14.60 -21.67
C CYS A 251 -11.61 15.05 -21.81
N LYS A 252 -12.06 16.02 -20.99
CA LYS A 252 -13.44 16.56 -21.04
C LYS A 252 -13.74 17.33 -22.32
N VAL A 253 -12.75 17.93 -22.95
CA VAL A 253 -12.93 18.62 -24.26
C VAL A 253 -13.17 17.60 -25.35
N GLY A 254 -12.46 16.47 -25.35
CA GLY A 254 -12.63 15.41 -26.36
C GLY A 254 -13.92 14.57 -26.22
N GLU A 255 -14.60 14.62 -25.06
CA GLU A 255 -15.88 13.91 -24.85
C GLU A 255 -17.11 14.75 -25.22
N ASN A 256 -16.97 16.07 -25.35
CA ASN A 256 -18.08 16.99 -25.62
C ASN A 256 -18.13 17.46 -27.08
N GLU A 257 -17.31 16.91 -27.96
CA GLU A 257 -17.30 17.13 -29.41
C GLU A 257 -17.70 15.85 -30.15
#